data_f20c66cde4bb32ee21c73540187ca2e3
#
_entry.id   f20c66cde4bb32ee21c73540187ca2e3
#
_cell.length_a   1.000
_cell.length_b   1.000
_cell.length_c   1.000
_cell.angle_alpha   90.00
_cell.angle_beta   90.00
_cell.angle_gamma   90.00
#
_symmetry.space_group_name_H-M   'P 1'
#
loop_
_entity.id
_entity.type
_entity.pdbx_description
1 polymer ?
#
loop_
_entity_poly.entity_id
_entity_poly.type
_entity_poly.pdbx_seq_one_letter_code
_entity_poly.pdbx_strand_id
1 'polypeptide(L)'
;GDRHAMIDMTGEIQELVDRAHADGWDCTVGTVDKDGQPQLSLKGSVMVYDSETLAYWERAKRTALANVADNPKVTVLYNNMTDRIRWRFYGTAEVHESGPIREEVMSRTVEAELERDPDRLGVAVLIKVNKVAELSGNVLQER
;
A
#
# COMPACT_ATOMS: atom_id res chain seq x y z
N GLY A 1 -20.69 -11.51 15.37
CA GLY A 1 -21.16 -11.36 14.08
C GLY A 1 -20.12 -11.27 13.02
N ASP A 2 -20.59 -11.18 11.83
CA ASP A 2 -19.74 -11.21 10.63
C ASP A 2 -19.05 -9.89 10.32
N ARG A 3 -19.33 -8.86 11.09
CA ARG A 3 -18.71 -7.54 10.85
C ARG A 3 -17.18 -7.57 10.90
N HIS A 4 -16.59 -8.55 11.63
CA HIS A 4 -15.15 -8.72 11.69
C HIS A 4 -14.59 -9.41 10.45
N ALA A 5 -15.44 -9.99 9.61
CA ALA A 5 -15.06 -10.60 8.34
C ALA A 5 -14.97 -9.58 7.20
N MET A 6 -15.16 -8.29 7.50
CA MET A 6 -15.11 -7.22 6.51
C MET A 6 -13.93 -6.31 6.76
N ILE A 7 -13.32 -5.87 5.67
CA ILE A 7 -12.32 -4.81 5.70
C ILE A 7 -13.01 -3.52 5.26
N ASP A 8 -12.88 -2.50 6.06
CA ASP A 8 -13.35 -1.16 5.72
C ASP A 8 -12.32 -0.14 6.18
N MET A 9 -11.51 0.33 5.25
CA MET A 9 -10.46 1.30 5.52
C MET A 9 -10.91 2.75 5.28
N THR A 10 -12.18 2.96 4.97
CA THR A 10 -12.71 4.33 4.84
C THR A 10 -12.76 5.00 6.21
N GLY A 11 -12.79 6.33 6.23
CA GLY A 11 -12.77 7.09 7.47
C GLY A 11 -11.36 7.39 7.93
N GLU A 12 -11.04 7.14 9.21
CA GLU A 12 -9.74 7.52 9.79
C GLU A 12 -8.55 6.88 9.07
N ILE A 13 -8.65 5.61 8.73
CA ILE A 13 -7.55 4.91 8.04
C ILE A 13 -7.25 5.60 6.73
N GLN A 14 -8.27 5.83 5.90
CA GLN A 14 -8.11 6.50 4.62
C GLN A 14 -7.54 7.90 4.80
N GLU A 15 -8.09 8.66 5.72
CA GLU A 15 -7.68 10.04 5.96
C GLU A 15 -6.20 10.13 6.30
N LEU A 16 -5.71 9.25 7.19
CA LEU A 16 -4.31 9.27 7.62
C LEU A 16 -3.37 8.67 6.58
N VAL A 17 -3.73 7.55 5.98
CA VAL A 17 -2.88 6.89 4.97
C VAL A 17 -2.71 7.78 3.75
N ASP A 18 -3.79 8.41 3.26
CA ASP A 18 -3.73 9.23 2.05
C ASP A 18 -2.84 10.45 2.22
N ARG A 19 -2.63 10.92 3.44
CA ARG A 19 -1.75 12.08 3.68
C ARG A 19 -0.41 11.72 4.33
N ALA A 20 -0.05 10.45 4.35
CA ALA A 20 1.19 10.00 4.97
C ALA A 20 2.43 10.72 4.41
N HIS A 21 2.51 10.88 3.08
CA HIS A 21 3.62 11.57 2.44
C HIS A 21 3.71 13.04 2.89
N ALA A 22 2.59 13.74 2.89
CA ALA A 22 2.53 15.15 3.32
C ALA A 22 2.88 15.29 4.79
N ASP A 23 2.51 14.32 5.62
CA ASP A 23 2.80 14.33 7.06
C ASP A 23 4.25 13.94 7.40
N GLY A 24 4.99 13.39 6.43
CA GLY A 24 6.42 13.09 6.60
C GLY A 24 6.75 11.64 6.97
N TRP A 25 5.80 10.71 6.88
CA TRP A 25 6.06 9.29 7.12
C TRP A 25 5.47 8.42 6.01
N ASP A 26 6.25 8.30 4.95
CA ASP A 26 5.90 7.40 3.85
C ASP A 26 5.69 5.98 4.37
N CYS A 27 4.70 5.30 3.81
CA CYS A 27 4.46 3.91 4.16
C CYS A 27 5.63 3.02 3.74
N THR A 28 5.89 1.98 4.52
CA THR A 28 6.85 0.94 4.18
C THR A 28 6.10 -0.25 3.62
N VAL A 29 6.54 -0.74 2.48
CA VAL A 29 5.96 -1.93 1.85
C VAL A 29 6.97 -3.07 1.95
N GLY A 30 6.55 -4.16 2.60
CA GLY A 30 7.34 -5.39 2.72
C GLY A 30 6.92 -6.37 1.64
N THR A 31 7.89 -6.86 0.89
CA THR A 31 7.71 -7.88 -0.14
C THR A 31 8.63 -9.06 0.13
N VAL A 32 8.42 -10.17 -0.56
CA VAL A 32 9.21 -11.39 -0.38
C VAL A 32 9.64 -11.89 -1.74
N ASP A 33 10.91 -12.25 -1.89
CA ASP A 33 11.37 -12.85 -3.13
C ASP A 33 11.02 -14.34 -3.23
N LYS A 34 11.35 -14.96 -4.35
CA LYS A 34 11.06 -16.39 -4.60
C LYS A 34 11.73 -17.32 -3.61
N ASP A 35 12.81 -16.90 -2.97
CA ASP A 35 13.56 -17.71 -1.99
C ASP A 35 13.15 -17.40 -0.55
N GLY A 36 12.15 -16.56 -0.35
CA GLY A 36 11.66 -16.21 0.98
C GLY A 36 12.38 -15.06 1.65
N GLN A 37 13.25 -14.34 0.93
CA GLN A 37 13.95 -13.20 1.51
C GLN A 37 13.02 -11.96 1.55
N PRO A 38 12.74 -11.42 2.75
CA PRO A 38 11.95 -10.20 2.85
C PRO A 38 12.73 -8.97 2.39
N GLN A 39 12.00 -8.00 1.83
CA GLN A 39 12.56 -6.71 1.45
C GLN A 39 11.60 -5.62 1.87
N LEU A 40 12.13 -4.50 2.35
CA LEU A 40 11.35 -3.32 2.73
C LEU A 40 11.65 -2.19 1.74
N SER A 41 10.59 -1.49 1.33
CA SER A 41 10.70 -0.34 0.45
C SER A 41 9.82 0.79 0.95
N LEU A 42 10.32 2.02 0.91
CA LEU A 42 9.52 3.20 1.23
C LEU A 42 8.74 3.63 -0.01
N LYS A 43 7.45 3.87 0.16
CA LYS A 43 6.56 4.30 -0.94
C LYS A 43 5.80 5.54 -0.52
N GLY A 44 6.09 6.65 -1.19
CA GLY A 44 5.40 7.93 -0.93
C GLY A 44 4.00 8.03 -1.52
N SER A 45 3.58 7.05 -2.32
CA SER A 45 2.32 7.12 -3.07
C SER A 45 1.23 6.20 -2.54
N VAL A 46 1.42 5.54 -1.40
CA VAL A 46 0.38 4.64 -0.86
C VAL A 46 -0.90 5.42 -0.55
N MET A 47 -2.02 4.89 -0.99
CA MET A 47 -3.35 5.47 -0.79
C MET A 47 -4.36 4.37 -0.48
N VAL A 48 -5.48 4.74 0.13
CA VAL A 48 -6.64 3.85 0.22
C VAL A 48 -7.42 4.00 -1.08
N TYR A 49 -7.37 2.96 -1.90
CA TYR A 49 -8.00 2.95 -3.22
C TYR A 49 -9.52 2.79 -3.13
N ASP A 50 -9.94 1.81 -2.34
CA ASP A 50 -11.35 1.60 -1.98
C ASP A 50 -11.39 1.02 -0.56
N SER A 51 -12.58 0.64 -0.09
CA SER A 51 -12.74 0.18 1.30
C SER A 51 -11.87 -1.01 1.68
N GLU A 52 -11.47 -1.83 0.71
CA GLU A 52 -10.73 -3.06 0.96
C GLU A 52 -9.32 -3.08 0.37
N THR A 53 -8.94 -2.02 -0.35
CA THR A 53 -7.76 -2.05 -1.21
C THR A 53 -6.87 -0.83 -0.98
N LEU A 54 -5.58 -1.08 -0.78
CA LEU A 54 -4.55 -0.04 -0.87
C LEU A 54 -4.02 -0.01 -2.30
N ALA A 55 -3.41 1.10 -2.70
CA ALA A 55 -2.74 1.20 -3.99
C ALA A 55 -1.51 2.08 -3.87
N TYR A 56 -0.56 1.89 -4.78
CA TYR A 56 0.54 2.82 -4.94
C TYR A 56 1.04 2.82 -6.39
N TRP A 57 1.72 3.90 -6.73
CA TRP A 57 2.35 4.07 -8.03
C TRP A 57 3.80 3.60 -7.94
N GLU A 58 4.14 2.54 -8.68
CA GLU A 58 5.49 2.00 -8.72
C GLU A 58 6.25 2.58 -9.89
N ARG A 59 7.06 3.60 -9.63
CA ARG A 59 7.87 4.27 -10.65
C ARG A 59 9.19 3.55 -10.93
N ALA A 60 9.74 2.88 -9.92
CA ALA A 60 11.02 2.17 -10.04
C ALA A 60 10.76 0.68 -10.23
N LYS A 61 10.86 0.21 -11.45
CA LYS A 61 10.61 -1.19 -11.79
C LYS A 61 11.81 -2.06 -11.40
N ARG A 62 12.02 -2.25 -10.10
CA ARG A 62 13.15 -2.95 -9.52
C ARG A 62 12.70 -4.19 -8.73
N THR A 63 13.48 -4.55 -7.72
CA THR A 63 13.31 -5.77 -6.93
C THR A 63 11.93 -5.90 -6.30
N ALA A 64 11.37 -4.82 -5.74
CA ALA A 64 10.05 -4.90 -5.10
C ALA A 64 8.96 -5.32 -6.10
N LEU A 65 9.00 -4.80 -7.33
CA LEU A 65 8.03 -5.17 -8.36
C LEU A 65 8.24 -6.63 -8.80
N ALA A 66 9.48 -7.06 -8.96
CA ALA A 66 9.78 -8.44 -9.30
C ALA A 66 9.31 -9.40 -8.19
N ASN A 67 9.48 -9.00 -6.92
CA ASN A 67 9.06 -9.80 -5.79
C ASN A 67 7.55 -10.06 -5.81
N VAL A 68 6.73 -9.04 -6.05
CA VAL A 68 5.26 -9.24 -6.05
C VAL A 68 4.79 -10.08 -7.23
N ALA A 69 5.57 -10.15 -8.31
CA ALA A 69 5.28 -11.05 -9.42
C ALA A 69 5.50 -12.52 -9.03
N ASP A 70 6.53 -12.78 -8.22
CA ASP A 70 6.85 -14.12 -7.77
C ASP A 70 6.05 -14.54 -6.53
N ASN A 71 5.84 -13.61 -5.61
CA ASN A 71 5.07 -13.83 -4.38
C ASN A 71 4.22 -12.59 -4.11
N PRO A 72 2.89 -12.68 -4.30
CA PRO A 72 2.03 -11.51 -4.18
C PRO A 72 1.73 -11.09 -2.74
N LYS A 73 2.15 -11.86 -1.75
CA LYS A 73 1.89 -11.50 -0.34
C LYS A 73 2.74 -10.31 0.06
N VAL A 74 2.10 -9.30 0.64
CA VAL A 74 2.77 -8.08 1.07
C VAL A 74 2.26 -7.63 2.43
N THR A 75 3.08 -6.85 3.13
CA THR A 75 2.69 -6.17 4.36
C THR A 75 3.05 -4.71 4.19
N VAL A 76 2.11 -3.83 4.54
CA VAL A 76 2.34 -2.38 4.51
C VAL A 76 2.32 -1.86 5.94
N LEU A 77 3.32 -1.05 6.29
CA LEU A 77 3.39 -0.39 7.60
C LEU A 77 3.08 1.10 7.42
N TYR A 78 2.08 1.57 8.16
CA TYR A 78 1.83 2.99 8.39
C TYR A 78 2.35 3.32 9.79
N ASN A 79 3.25 4.30 9.90
CA ASN A 79 3.86 4.66 11.18
C ASN A 79 3.79 6.17 11.39
N ASN A 80 2.73 6.62 12.02
CA ASN A 80 2.53 8.01 12.44
C ASN A 80 3.25 8.23 13.76
N MET A 81 4.43 8.82 13.71
CA MET A 81 5.29 8.98 14.89
C MET A 81 4.81 10.08 15.83
N THR A 82 4.03 11.03 15.33
CA THR A 82 3.50 12.11 16.16
C THR A 82 2.37 11.62 17.05
N ASP A 83 1.40 10.92 16.49
CA ASP A 83 0.22 10.45 17.20
C ASP A 83 0.37 9.02 17.74
N ARG A 84 1.48 8.39 17.41
CA ARG A 84 1.76 6.99 17.75
C ARG A 84 0.71 6.03 17.25
N ILE A 85 0.22 6.27 16.05
CA ILE A 85 -0.71 5.39 15.36
C ILE A 85 0.12 4.53 14.40
N ARG A 86 0.11 3.22 14.62
CA ARG A 86 0.93 2.29 13.85
C ARG A 86 0.09 1.11 13.44
N TRP A 87 -0.04 0.93 12.13
CA TRP A 87 -0.85 -0.12 11.54
C TRP A 87 -0.05 -0.98 10.58
N ARG A 88 -0.28 -2.30 10.63
CA ARG A 88 0.14 -3.21 9.58
C ARG A 88 -1.07 -3.62 8.77
N PHE A 89 -0.91 -3.53 7.46
CA PHE A 89 -1.91 -4.00 6.49
C PHE A 89 -1.34 -5.24 5.83
N TYR A 90 -2.01 -6.38 5.97
CA TYR A 90 -1.60 -7.63 5.36
C TYR A 90 -2.47 -7.89 4.15
N GLY A 91 -1.88 -8.18 3.00
CA GLY A 91 -2.67 -8.36 1.81
C GLY A 91 -1.93 -9.03 0.66
N THR A 92 -2.59 -9.00 -0.48
CA THR A 92 -2.11 -9.62 -1.71
C THR A 92 -2.04 -8.56 -2.80
N ALA A 93 -0.88 -8.46 -3.45
CA ALA A 93 -0.63 -7.45 -4.47
C ALA A 93 -1.02 -7.94 -5.87
N GLU A 94 -1.52 -6.99 -6.67
CA GLU A 94 -1.85 -7.19 -8.08
C GLU A 94 -1.30 -6.02 -8.87
N VAL A 95 -0.54 -6.29 -9.93
CA VAL A 95 0.10 -5.26 -10.74
C VAL A 95 -0.75 -4.95 -11.97
N HIS A 96 -0.98 -3.66 -12.21
CA HIS A 96 -1.69 -3.16 -13.38
C HIS A 96 -0.73 -2.32 -14.22
N GLU A 97 -0.24 -2.90 -15.31
CA GLU A 97 0.72 -2.24 -16.20
C GLU A 97 0.04 -1.31 -17.20
N SER A 98 -1.25 -1.48 -17.42
CA SER A 98 -2.03 -0.67 -18.34
C SER A 98 -3.51 -0.74 -17.97
N GLY A 99 -4.33 0.10 -18.61
CA GLY A 99 -5.78 0.05 -18.46
C GLY A 99 -6.35 1.03 -17.43
N PRO A 100 -7.68 0.99 -17.21
CA PRO A 100 -8.38 1.99 -16.41
C PRO A 100 -7.91 2.10 -14.97
N ILE A 101 -7.59 0.96 -14.33
CA ILE A 101 -7.14 0.96 -12.94
C ILE A 101 -5.79 1.67 -12.83
N ARG A 102 -4.85 1.36 -13.74
CA ARG A 102 -3.57 2.04 -13.77
C ARG A 102 -3.74 3.56 -13.90
N GLU A 103 -4.61 3.98 -14.82
CA GLU A 103 -4.84 5.40 -15.07
C GLU A 103 -5.49 6.09 -13.88
N GLU A 104 -6.39 5.42 -13.19
CA GLU A 104 -7.03 5.99 -12.01
C GLU A 104 -6.03 6.14 -10.85
N VAL A 105 -5.22 5.12 -10.58
CA VAL A 105 -4.19 5.20 -9.54
C VAL A 105 -3.22 6.34 -9.86
N MET A 106 -2.78 6.44 -11.11
CA MET A 106 -1.91 7.52 -11.56
C MET A 106 -2.53 8.88 -11.27
N SER A 107 -3.81 9.07 -11.62
CA SER A 107 -4.49 10.35 -11.43
C SER A 107 -4.65 10.74 -9.96
N ARG A 108 -4.65 9.77 -9.06
CA ARG A 108 -4.80 9.98 -7.61
C ARG A 108 -3.48 9.99 -6.86
N THR A 109 -2.38 9.76 -7.55
CA THR A 109 -1.04 9.74 -6.94
C THR A 109 -0.59 11.14 -6.58
N VAL A 110 0.07 11.29 -5.42
CA VAL A 110 0.57 12.57 -4.98
C VAL A 110 1.55 13.16 -5.99
N GLU A 111 1.45 14.46 -6.22
CA GLU A 111 2.22 15.17 -7.25
C GLU A 111 3.72 14.96 -7.11
N ALA A 112 4.24 14.98 -5.88
CA ALA A 112 5.67 14.81 -5.63
C ALA A 112 6.20 13.49 -6.18
N GLU A 113 5.40 12.42 -6.14
CA GLU A 113 5.81 11.11 -6.67
C GLU A 113 5.69 11.08 -8.19
N LEU A 114 4.69 11.71 -8.77
CA LEU A 114 4.55 11.80 -10.23
C LEU A 114 5.68 12.63 -10.86
N GLU A 115 6.15 13.67 -10.17
CA GLU A 115 7.26 14.49 -10.66
C GLU A 115 8.54 13.68 -10.84
N ARG A 116 8.69 12.57 -10.12
CA ARG A 116 9.83 11.65 -10.26
C ARG A 116 9.66 10.65 -11.39
N ASP A 117 8.51 10.68 -12.05
CA ASP A 117 8.19 9.83 -13.19
C ASP A 117 7.51 10.69 -14.26
N PRO A 118 8.26 11.68 -14.83
CA PRO A 118 7.67 12.65 -15.74
C PRO A 118 7.09 12.04 -17.01
N ASP A 119 7.62 10.91 -17.45
CA ASP A 119 7.14 10.21 -18.63
C ASP A 119 6.03 9.20 -18.32
N ARG A 120 5.64 9.09 -17.04
CA ARG A 120 4.57 8.19 -16.59
C ARG A 120 4.80 6.74 -17.02
N LEU A 121 6.01 6.25 -16.81
CA LEU A 121 6.40 4.88 -17.17
C LEU A 121 6.09 3.86 -16.07
N GLY A 122 5.66 4.32 -14.90
CA GLY A 122 5.35 3.46 -13.78
C GLY A 122 4.12 2.59 -13.99
N VAL A 123 3.86 1.76 -12.99
CA VAL A 123 2.70 0.87 -12.97
C VAL A 123 1.94 1.06 -11.66
N ALA A 124 0.66 0.68 -11.65
CA ALA A 124 -0.15 0.69 -10.44
C ALA A 124 -0.04 -0.67 -9.76
N VAL A 125 0.12 -0.66 -8.45
CA VAL A 125 0.05 -1.87 -7.62
C VAL A 125 -1.13 -1.72 -6.69
N LEU A 126 -2.08 -2.66 -6.75
CA LEU A 126 -3.19 -2.75 -5.81
C LEU A 126 -2.86 -3.81 -4.76
N ILE A 127 -3.27 -3.56 -3.53
CA ILE A 127 -3.10 -4.52 -2.44
C ILE A 127 -4.48 -4.78 -1.83
N LYS A 128 -5.02 -5.97 -2.06
CA LYS A 128 -6.25 -6.37 -1.42
C LYS A 128 -5.94 -6.76 0.01
N VAL A 129 -6.48 -6.01 0.97
CA VAL A 129 -6.17 -6.16 2.38
C VAL A 129 -7.02 -7.26 3.02
N ASN A 130 -6.37 -8.15 3.76
CA ASN A 130 -7.02 -9.24 4.49
C ASN A 130 -7.09 -8.99 5.98
N LYS A 131 -6.18 -8.19 6.52
CA LYS A 131 -6.09 -7.92 7.94
C LYS A 131 -5.44 -6.57 8.18
N VAL A 132 -5.99 -5.82 9.11
CA VAL A 132 -5.40 -4.60 9.65
C VAL A 132 -5.16 -4.82 11.13
N ALA A 133 -3.92 -4.64 11.58
CA ALA A 133 -3.55 -4.84 12.96
C ALA A 133 -2.68 -3.69 13.45
N GLU A 134 -2.75 -3.43 14.77
CA GLU A 134 -1.81 -2.53 15.40
C GLU A 134 -0.44 -3.20 15.51
N LEU A 135 0.60 -2.42 15.71
CA LEU A 135 1.96 -2.95 15.85
C LEU A 135 2.10 -3.89 17.04
N SER A 136 1.27 -3.70 18.07
CA SER A 136 1.19 -4.59 19.24
C SER A 136 0.69 -6.00 18.89
N GLY A 137 0.08 -6.16 17.72
CA GLY A 137 -0.55 -7.41 17.30
C GLY A 137 -2.06 -7.42 17.46
N ASN A 138 -2.64 -6.39 18.08
CA ASN A 138 -4.10 -6.30 18.22
C ASN A 138 -4.74 -6.15 16.84
N VAL A 139 -5.61 -7.10 16.50
CA VAL A 139 -6.28 -7.11 15.19
C VAL A 139 -7.47 -6.16 15.23
N LEU A 140 -7.47 -5.18 14.32
CA LEU A 140 -8.55 -4.19 14.19
C LEU A 140 -9.62 -4.67 13.22
N GLN A 141 -9.21 -5.23 12.08
CA GLN A 141 -10.12 -5.73 11.05
C GLN A 141 -9.50 -6.97 10.41
N GLU A 142 -10.35 -7.93 10.06
CA GLU A 142 -9.89 -9.15 9.41
C GLU A 142 -11.04 -9.79 8.63
N ARG A 143 -10.73 -10.37 7.46
CA ARG A 143 -11.70 -11.17 6.71
C ARG A 143 -11.30 -12.63 6.67
#